data_7de55ab9467884f771ef319d5f46484c
#
_entry.id   7de55ab9467884f771ef319d5f46484c
#
_cell.length_a   1.000
_cell.length_b   1.000
_cell.length_c   1.000
_cell.angle_alpha   90.00
_cell.angle_beta   90.00
_cell.angle_gamma   90.00
#
_symmetry.space_group_name_H-M   'P 1'
#
loop_
_entity.id
_entity.type
_entity.pdbx_description
1 polymer ?
#
loop_
_entity_poly.entity_id
_entity_poly.type
_entity_poly.pdbx_seq_one_letter_code
_entity_poly.pdbx_strand_id
1 'polypeptide(L)'
;MYLLNVKKIILISSLLVFGLSANAADIKNKFMNNFNSYLNDNLGQLFPTAEISLSSGTLNEVTGSILVVKPLSDINDNENILFTQGSLFLSDNSRETLNLGIGKRKLLNDDTLLIGANLFYDHELDYDHQRASVGIEAISSVGSFRLNQYYGLSGWTTGLDNVQEKALNGQDIEVGAPLPYLPWTNFSYRSFQWDGASGAADLKGDEISLEAKFSGFNVEVGKRSNDGTTEDNEFLKITWTCCSKDQEEIGISDTAYKLTSVADQKFVKVERQNLIVKQKEMSFSVIGF
;
A
#
# COMPACT_ATOMS: atom_id res chain seq x y z
N MET A 1 -10.79 -26.76 -8.69
CA MET A 1 -10.89 -26.57 -7.25
C MET A 1 -10.31 -25.21 -6.78
N TYR A 2 -9.33 -24.64 -7.47
CA TYR A 2 -8.74 -23.32 -7.14
C TYR A 2 -9.63 -22.11 -7.42
N LEU A 3 -10.45 -22.15 -8.48
CA LEU A 3 -11.37 -21.05 -8.86
C LEU A 3 -12.53 -20.80 -7.88
N LEU A 4 -12.89 -21.81 -7.05
CA LEU A 4 -13.94 -21.65 -6.05
C LEU A 4 -13.49 -20.83 -4.83
N ASN A 5 -12.19 -20.82 -4.54
CA ASN A 5 -11.62 -20.10 -3.39
C ASN A 5 -11.45 -18.60 -3.69
N VAL A 6 -11.13 -18.23 -4.92
CA VAL A 6 -11.02 -16.82 -5.36
C VAL A 6 -12.40 -16.14 -5.31
N LYS A 7 -13.48 -16.83 -5.75
CA LYS A 7 -14.85 -16.30 -5.65
C LYS A 7 -15.30 -16.07 -4.19
N LYS A 8 -14.81 -16.86 -3.23
CA LYS A 8 -15.10 -16.65 -1.81
C LYS A 8 -14.36 -15.45 -1.24
N ILE A 9 -13.13 -15.18 -1.70
CA ILE A 9 -12.36 -13.99 -1.30
C ILE A 9 -13.04 -12.72 -1.85
N ILE A 10 -13.50 -12.75 -3.10
CA ILE A 10 -14.24 -11.63 -3.73
C ILE A 10 -15.61 -11.41 -3.03
N LEU A 11 -16.28 -12.48 -2.60
CA LEU A 11 -17.56 -12.36 -1.89
C LEU A 11 -17.39 -11.76 -0.47
N ILE A 12 -16.23 -11.96 0.14
CA ILE A 12 -15.89 -11.43 1.46
C ILE A 12 -15.56 -9.91 1.37
N SER A 13 -14.94 -9.46 0.29
CA SER A 13 -14.65 -8.03 0.06
C SER A 13 -15.94 -7.21 -0.15
N SER A 14 -16.97 -7.78 -0.78
CA SER A 14 -18.26 -7.10 -0.97
C SER A 14 -19.09 -6.91 0.31
N LEU A 15 -18.79 -7.66 1.37
CA LEU A 15 -19.47 -7.53 2.68
C LEU A 15 -18.90 -6.42 3.57
N LEU A 16 -17.68 -5.93 3.27
CA LEU A 16 -17.01 -4.86 4.03
C LEU A 16 -17.53 -3.45 3.69
N VAL A 17 -18.21 -3.28 2.57
CA VAL A 17 -18.64 -1.96 2.05
C VAL A 17 -20.06 -1.56 2.52
N PHE A 18 -20.84 -2.49 3.07
CA PHE A 18 -22.23 -2.19 3.46
C PHE A 18 -22.42 -2.05 4.97
N GLY A 19 -22.56 -0.81 5.45
CA GLY A 19 -23.33 -0.46 6.62
C GLY A 19 -22.58 -0.14 7.90
N LEU A 20 -22.25 1.11 8.09
CA LEU A 20 -21.99 1.73 9.39
C LEU A 20 -23.31 1.85 10.19
N SER A 21 -23.81 0.76 10.74
CA SER A 21 -24.87 0.75 11.75
C SER A 21 -24.41 -0.04 12.98
N ALA A 22 -25.08 0.11 14.11
CA ALA A 22 -24.71 -0.40 15.45
C ALA A 22 -24.35 -1.90 15.53
N ASN A 23 -24.65 -2.70 14.51
CA ASN A 23 -24.23 -4.10 14.39
C ASN A 23 -22.83 -4.29 13.72
N ALA A 24 -22.20 -3.22 13.28
CA ALA A 24 -20.92 -3.29 12.54
C ALA A 24 -19.77 -3.84 13.38
N ALA A 25 -19.76 -3.60 14.69
CA ALA A 25 -18.69 -4.09 15.57
C ALA A 25 -18.72 -5.61 15.72
N ASP A 26 -19.91 -6.22 15.81
CA ASP A 26 -20.04 -7.68 15.95
C ASP A 26 -19.77 -8.41 14.63
N ILE A 27 -20.23 -7.85 13.52
CA ILE A 27 -19.93 -8.33 12.16
C ILE A 27 -18.43 -8.21 11.87
N LYS A 28 -17.81 -7.08 12.23
CA LYS A 28 -16.38 -6.85 12.13
C LYS A 28 -15.56 -7.87 12.92
N ASN A 29 -15.91 -8.09 14.18
CA ASN A 29 -15.20 -9.04 15.05
C ASN A 29 -15.36 -10.49 14.55
N LYS A 30 -16.57 -10.87 14.14
CA LYS A 30 -16.85 -12.19 13.58
C LYS A 30 -16.15 -12.42 12.24
N PHE A 31 -16.13 -11.39 11.39
CA PHE A 31 -15.40 -11.39 10.12
C PHE A 31 -13.90 -11.48 10.36
N MET A 32 -13.32 -10.65 11.23
CA MET A 32 -11.88 -10.66 11.52
C MET A 32 -11.44 -11.97 12.17
N ASN A 33 -12.21 -12.54 13.08
CA ASN A 33 -11.88 -13.82 13.69
C ASN A 33 -11.93 -14.97 12.68
N ASN A 34 -12.96 -15.02 11.84
CA ASN A 34 -13.09 -16.04 10.80
C ASN A 34 -12.02 -15.85 9.69
N PHE A 35 -11.72 -14.59 9.33
CA PHE A 35 -10.70 -14.26 8.33
C PHE A 35 -9.29 -14.60 8.84
N ASN A 36 -8.95 -14.22 10.07
CA ASN A 36 -7.67 -14.55 10.68
C ASN A 36 -7.47 -16.07 10.85
N SER A 37 -8.52 -16.79 11.29
CA SER A 37 -8.47 -18.25 11.37
C SER A 37 -8.26 -18.87 9.98
N TYR A 38 -9.03 -18.43 8.97
CA TYR A 38 -8.91 -18.95 7.61
C TYR A 38 -7.54 -18.63 6.97
N LEU A 39 -6.99 -17.44 7.22
CA LEU A 39 -5.66 -17.05 6.75
C LEU A 39 -4.57 -17.86 7.46
N ASN A 40 -4.63 -17.97 8.79
CA ASN A 40 -3.63 -18.71 9.57
C ASN A 40 -3.61 -20.19 9.22
N ASP A 41 -4.79 -20.81 9.06
CA ASP A 41 -4.89 -22.27 8.86
C ASP A 41 -4.60 -22.69 7.41
N ASN A 42 -4.90 -21.85 6.41
CA ASN A 42 -4.87 -22.24 5.02
C ASN A 42 -3.96 -21.39 4.12
N LEU A 43 -3.65 -20.17 4.50
CA LEU A 43 -2.93 -19.22 3.65
C LEU A 43 -1.63 -18.70 4.25
N GLY A 44 -1.42 -18.78 5.56
CA GLY A 44 -0.24 -18.25 6.23
C GLY A 44 1.09 -18.85 5.76
N GLN A 45 1.07 -20.10 5.28
CA GLN A 45 2.25 -20.72 4.66
C GLN A 45 2.48 -20.27 3.21
N LEU A 46 1.41 -19.86 2.51
CA LEU A 46 1.46 -19.44 1.11
C LEU A 46 1.70 -17.93 0.96
N PHE A 47 1.27 -17.15 1.95
CA PHE A 47 1.37 -15.69 1.95
C PHE A 47 1.97 -15.21 3.27
N PRO A 48 3.31 -15.02 3.35
CA PRO A 48 3.96 -14.50 4.56
C PRO A 48 3.49 -13.10 4.95
N THR A 49 2.96 -12.34 3.99
CA THR A 49 2.31 -11.06 4.25
C THR A 49 0.93 -11.04 3.62
N ALA A 50 -0.10 -10.82 4.44
CA ALA A 50 -1.46 -10.54 4.01
C ALA A 50 -2.02 -9.43 4.88
N GLU A 51 -2.50 -8.35 4.24
CA GLU A 51 -2.97 -7.13 4.92
C GLU A 51 -4.37 -6.77 4.46
N ILE A 52 -5.16 -6.25 5.40
CA ILE A 52 -6.41 -5.53 5.12
C ILE A 52 -6.25 -4.13 5.69
N SER A 53 -6.49 -3.11 4.87
CA SER A 53 -6.39 -1.73 5.32
C SER A 53 -7.70 -0.98 5.11
N LEU A 54 -7.98 -0.07 6.03
CA LEU A 54 -8.99 0.96 5.90
C LEU A 54 -8.33 2.32 6.12
N SER A 55 -8.54 3.23 5.20
CA SER A 55 -8.06 4.60 5.28
C SER A 55 -9.24 5.56 5.15
N SER A 56 -9.21 6.66 5.90
CA SER A 56 -10.18 7.76 5.80
C SER A 56 -9.43 9.07 5.92
N GLY A 57 -9.79 10.06 5.10
CA GLY A 57 -9.18 11.39 5.08
C GLY A 57 -10.18 12.52 5.27
N THR A 58 -9.66 13.74 5.43
CA THR A 58 -10.46 14.97 5.62
C THR A 58 -11.35 15.30 4.40
N LEU A 59 -10.97 14.81 3.22
CA LEU A 59 -11.75 14.95 1.98
C LEU A 59 -12.89 13.91 1.89
N ASN A 60 -13.20 13.22 3.00
CA ASN A 60 -14.20 12.14 3.08
C ASN A 60 -13.90 10.95 2.15
N GLU A 61 -12.68 10.82 1.67
CA GLU A 61 -12.26 9.68 0.89
C GLU A 61 -12.02 8.48 1.81
N VAL A 62 -12.82 7.44 1.62
CA VAL A 62 -12.63 6.17 2.31
C VAL A 62 -12.08 5.15 1.33
N THR A 63 -10.96 4.55 1.69
CA THR A 63 -10.35 3.49 0.88
C THR A 63 -10.21 2.23 1.70
N GLY A 64 -10.70 1.11 1.15
CA GLY A 64 -10.45 -0.22 1.66
C GLY A 64 -9.48 -0.98 0.77
N SER A 65 -8.63 -1.84 1.33
CA SER A 65 -7.76 -2.67 0.50
C SER A 65 -7.48 -4.04 1.12
N ILE A 66 -7.20 -4.99 0.23
CA ILE A 66 -6.61 -6.29 0.56
C ILE A 66 -5.33 -6.42 -0.23
N LEU A 67 -4.23 -6.80 0.43
CA LEU A 67 -2.93 -6.97 -0.16
C LEU A 67 -2.31 -8.29 0.30
N VAL A 68 -1.67 -9.00 -0.62
CA VAL A 68 -0.93 -10.22 -0.32
C VAL A 68 0.44 -10.20 -1.00
N VAL A 69 1.45 -10.71 -0.31
CA VAL A 69 2.78 -10.97 -0.87
C VAL A 69 3.03 -12.47 -0.83
N LYS A 70 3.45 -13.02 -1.97
CA LYS A 70 3.75 -14.44 -2.13
C LYS A 70 5.19 -14.65 -2.58
N PRO A 71 6.00 -15.44 -1.84
CA PRO A 71 7.32 -15.88 -2.29
C PRO A 71 7.22 -16.68 -3.59
N LEU A 72 8.16 -16.45 -4.49
CA LEU A 72 8.38 -17.22 -5.71
C LEU A 72 9.71 -17.99 -5.67
N SER A 73 10.62 -17.60 -4.76
CA SER A 73 11.86 -18.33 -4.45
C SER A 73 11.76 -19.06 -3.11
N ASP A 74 12.79 -19.82 -2.74
CA ASP A 74 12.89 -20.39 -1.40
C ASP A 74 12.87 -19.28 -0.34
N ILE A 75 12.03 -19.44 0.67
CA ILE A 75 11.88 -18.45 1.74
C ILE A 75 13.15 -18.31 2.61
N ASN A 76 14.04 -19.30 2.58
CA ASN A 76 15.32 -19.28 3.29
C ASN A 76 16.46 -18.66 2.46
N ASP A 77 16.24 -18.40 1.17
CA ASP A 77 17.23 -17.71 0.33
C ASP A 77 17.27 -16.23 0.67
N ASN A 78 18.44 -15.76 1.09
CA ASN A 78 18.68 -14.36 1.44
C ASN A 78 19.33 -13.57 0.28
N GLU A 79 19.81 -14.27 -0.76
CA GLU A 79 20.50 -13.64 -1.89
C GLU A 79 19.57 -13.43 -3.10
N ASN A 80 18.61 -14.34 -3.31
CA ASN A 80 17.72 -14.31 -4.47
C ASN A 80 16.25 -14.37 -4.05
N ILE A 81 15.80 -13.35 -3.32
CA ILE A 81 14.43 -13.25 -2.83
C ILE A 81 13.54 -12.77 -3.97
N LEU A 82 12.81 -13.68 -4.60
CA LEU A 82 11.82 -13.38 -5.64
C LEU A 82 10.43 -13.52 -5.05
N PHE A 83 9.55 -12.54 -5.33
CA PHE A 83 8.18 -12.52 -4.84
C PHE A 83 7.21 -11.88 -5.82
N THR A 84 5.93 -12.15 -5.64
CA THR A 84 4.83 -11.41 -6.29
C THR A 84 3.97 -10.75 -5.23
N GLN A 85 3.43 -9.57 -5.55
CA GLN A 85 2.48 -8.85 -4.74
C GLN A 85 1.20 -8.62 -5.55
N GLY A 86 0.07 -8.92 -4.93
CA GLY A 86 -1.24 -8.61 -5.47
C GLY A 86 -2.06 -7.80 -4.49
N SER A 87 -2.83 -6.83 -4.98
CA SER A 87 -3.75 -6.07 -4.13
C SER A 87 -5.00 -5.63 -4.90
N LEU A 88 -6.10 -5.50 -4.16
CA LEU A 88 -7.34 -4.90 -4.63
C LEU A 88 -7.66 -3.73 -3.71
N PHE A 89 -7.81 -2.55 -4.30
CA PHE A 89 -8.23 -1.32 -3.64
C PHE A 89 -9.66 -0.98 -4.05
N LEU A 90 -10.45 -0.62 -3.05
CA LEU A 90 -11.80 -0.09 -3.19
C LEU A 90 -11.75 1.36 -2.71
N SER A 91 -11.99 2.31 -3.58
CA SER A 91 -12.05 3.73 -3.23
C SER A 91 -13.47 4.27 -3.30
N ASP A 92 -13.66 5.50 -2.87
CA ASP A 92 -14.94 6.19 -2.98
C ASP A 92 -15.49 6.13 -4.41
N ASN A 93 -16.81 6.18 -4.51
CA ASN A 93 -17.55 6.00 -5.77
C ASN A 93 -17.42 4.59 -6.37
N SER A 94 -17.12 3.59 -5.52
CA SER A 94 -17.04 2.17 -5.90
C SER A 94 -16.02 1.87 -6.99
N ARG A 95 -14.92 2.62 -7.05
CA ARG A 95 -13.83 2.35 -7.99
C ARG A 95 -12.95 1.23 -7.47
N GLU A 96 -12.72 0.24 -8.31
CA GLU A 96 -11.89 -0.91 -7.99
C GLU A 96 -10.57 -0.86 -8.76
N THR A 97 -9.43 -0.90 -8.04
CA THR A 97 -8.09 -0.95 -8.65
C THR A 97 -7.39 -2.24 -8.27
N LEU A 98 -7.07 -3.05 -9.27
CA LEU A 98 -6.26 -4.24 -9.15
C LEU A 98 -4.80 -3.89 -9.42
N ASN A 99 -3.89 -4.28 -8.51
CA ASN A 99 -2.45 -4.16 -8.69
C ASN A 99 -1.83 -5.55 -8.70
N LEU A 100 -0.95 -5.79 -9.66
CA LEU A 100 -0.17 -7.02 -9.75
C LEU A 100 1.30 -6.66 -9.97
N GLY A 101 2.18 -7.21 -9.15
CA GLY A 101 3.60 -6.91 -9.22
C GLY A 101 4.50 -8.11 -8.99
N ILE A 102 5.73 -7.95 -9.44
CA ILE A 102 6.83 -8.86 -9.18
C ILE A 102 8.00 -8.05 -8.64
N GLY A 103 8.68 -8.60 -7.64
CA GLY A 103 9.86 -7.96 -7.07
C GLY A 103 10.98 -8.95 -6.82
N LYS A 104 12.20 -8.41 -6.85
CA LYS A 104 13.41 -9.13 -6.47
C LYS A 104 14.13 -8.34 -5.39
N ARG A 105 14.51 -9.01 -4.31
CA ARG A 105 15.26 -8.46 -3.20
C ARG A 105 16.52 -9.27 -2.93
N LYS A 106 17.45 -8.66 -2.21
CA LYS A 106 18.67 -9.29 -1.70
C LYS A 106 19.03 -8.69 -0.34
N LEU A 107 19.40 -9.53 0.61
CA LEU A 107 19.99 -9.13 1.87
C LEU A 107 21.51 -8.96 1.73
N LEU A 108 22.04 -7.94 2.35
CA LEU A 108 23.44 -7.54 2.35
C LEU A 108 23.90 -7.23 3.79
N ASN A 109 25.21 -7.16 3.98
CA ASN A 109 25.85 -6.71 5.22
C ASN A 109 25.35 -7.51 6.45
N ASP A 110 25.46 -8.82 6.42
CA ASP A 110 24.97 -9.71 7.49
C ASP A 110 23.48 -9.48 7.78
N ASP A 111 22.69 -9.40 6.71
CA ASP A 111 21.23 -9.21 6.71
C ASP A 111 20.73 -7.89 7.31
N THR A 112 21.59 -6.88 7.48
CA THR A 112 21.20 -5.58 8.03
C THR A 112 20.71 -4.59 6.99
N LEU A 113 20.85 -4.90 5.69
CA LEU A 113 20.39 -4.10 4.57
C LEU A 113 19.68 -4.97 3.54
N LEU A 114 18.43 -4.68 3.28
CA LEU A 114 17.63 -5.26 2.20
C LEU A 114 17.57 -4.28 1.04
N ILE A 115 18.02 -4.68 -0.14
CA ILE A 115 17.84 -3.90 -1.37
C ILE A 115 16.88 -4.63 -2.29
N GLY A 116 16.10 -3.88 -3.07
CA GLY A 116 15.11 -4.45 -3.96
C GLY A 116 14.80 -3.62 -5.19
N ALA A 117 14.23 -4.29 -6.19
CA ALA A 117 13.62 -3.69 -7.36
C ALA A 117 12.30 -4.40 -7.66
N ASN A 118 11.35 -3.67 -8.20
CA ASN A 118 10.02 -4.18 -8.48
C ASN A 118 9.43 -3.59 -9.76
N LEU A 119 8.42 -4.29 -10.29
CA LEU A 119 7.63 -3.90 -11.45
C LEU A 119 6.17 -4.20 -11.14
N PHE A 120 5.27 -3.27 -11.44
CA PHE A 120 3.83 -3.42 -11.26
C PHE A 120 3.05 -3.04 -12.50
N TYR A 121 1.89 -3.67 -12.62
CA TYR A 121 0.80 -3.29 -13.50
C TYR A 121 -0.44 -3.04 -12.67
N ASP A 122 -1.11 -1.91 -12.90
CA ASP A 122 -2.30 -1.47 -12.21
C ASP A 122 -3.44 -1.31 -13.20
N HIS A 123 -4.63 -1.77 -12.83
CA HIS A 123 -5.83 -1.68 -13.64
C HIS A 123 -7.02 -1.25 -12.78
N GLU A 124 -7.58 -0.09 -13.07
CA GLU A 124 -8.88 0.32 -12.53
C GLU A 124 -9.97 -0.31 -13.38
N LEU A 125 -10.78 -1.18 -12.78
CA LEU A 125 -11.68 -2.06 -13.51
C LEU A 125 -12.92 -1.33 -14.07
N ASP A 126 -13.37 -0.27 -13.41
CA ASP A 126 -14.61 0.42 -13.74
C ASP A 126 -14.52 1.28 -15.01
N TYR A 127 -13.38 1.95 -15.19
CA TYR A 127 -13.17 2.91 -16.28
C TYR A 127 -11.95 2.61 -17.14
N ASP A 128 -11.39 1.41 -16.99
CA ASP A 128 -10.28 0.85 -17.80
C ASP A 128 -9.01 1.73 -17.80
N HIS A 129 -8.75 2.42 -16.67
CA HIS A 129 -7.48 3.11 -16.51
C HIS A 129 -6.38 2.11 -16.19
N GLN A 130 -5.25 2.26 -16.87
CA GLN A 130 -4.12 1.35 -16.77
C GLN A 130 -2.83 2.11 -16.52
N ARG A 131 -1.95 1.53 -15.69
CA ARG A 131 -0.65 2.11 -15.34
C ARG A 131 0.38 1.01 -15.12
N ALA A 132 1.61 1.24 -15.54
CA ALA A 132 2.77 0.44 -15.13
C ALA A 132 3.65 1.27 -14.18
N SER A 133 4.45 0.58 -13.36
CA SER A 133 5.47 1.26 -12.55
C SER A 133 6.69 0.38 -12.35
N VAL A 134 7.83 1.04 -12.12
CA VAL A 134 9.08 0.42 -11.68
C VAL A 134 9.51 1.09 -10.38
N GLY A 135 10.09 0.33 -9.47
CA GLY A 135 10.56 0.85 -8.19
C GLY A 135 11.86 0.22 -7.74
N ILE A 136 12.58 0.95 -6.92
CA ILE A 136 13.74 0.45 -6.17
C ILE A 136 13.57 0.81 -4.70
N GLU A 137 14.16 -0.02 -3.84
CA GLU A 137 14.07 0.17 -2.40
C GLU A 137 15.36 -0.26 -1.69
N ALA A 138 15.62 0.37 -0.56
CA ALA A 138 16.65 -0.01 0.39
C ALA A 138 16.05 0.09 1.79
N ILE A 139 16.12 -0.97 2.58
CA ILE A 139 15.48 -1.09 3.89
C ILE A 139 16.50 -1.59 4.90
N SER A 140 16.59 -0.92 6.03
CA SER A 140 17.34 -1.34 7.21
C SER A 140 16.49 -1.12 8.47
N SER A 141 16.90 -1.63 9.60
CA SER A 141 16.21 -1.43 10.88
C SER A 141 16.25 0.02 11.39
N VAL A 142 17.09 0.88 10.80
CA VAL A 142 17.26 2.27 11.19
C VAL A 142 16.78 3.27 10.13
N GLY A 143 16.31 2.80 8.99
CA GLY A 143 15.74 3.66 7.96
C GLY A 143 15.49 2.95 6.64
N SER A 144 14.69 3.56 5.81
CA SER A 144 14.33 3.07 4.49
C SER A 144 14.36 4.18 3.45
N PHE A 145 14.59 3.78 2.21
CA PHE A 145 14.54 4.63 1.02
C PHE A 145 13.77 3.91 -0.08
N ARG A 146 12.89 4.61 -0.78
CA ARG A 146 12.14 4.10 -1.92
C ARG A 146 12.04 5.15 -3.01
N LEU A 147 12.07 4.67 -4.25
CA LEU A 147 11.86 5.49 -5.45
C LEU A 147 10.96 4.70 -6.38
N ASN A 148 9.87 5.31 -6.82
CA ASN A 148 8.94 4.73 -7.79
C ASN A 148 8.76 5.66 -8.99
N GLN A 149 8.70 5.09 -10.19
CA GLN A 149 8.36 5.76 -11.43
C GLN A 149 7.13 5.11 -12.03
N TYR A 150 6.15 5.93 -12.44
CA TYR A 150 4.84 5.51 -12.93
C TYR A 150 4.64 5.95 -14.38
N TYR A 151 3.98 5.09 -15.16
CA TYR A 151 3.68 5.31 -16.57
C TYR A 151 2.20 5.04 -16.83
N GLY A 152 1.41 6.08 -17.10
CA GLY A 152 0.02 5.95 -17.54
C GLY A 152 -0.04 5.28 -18.91
N LEU A 153 -0.74 4.16 -19.01
CA LEU A 153 -0.84 3.36 -20.24
C LEU A 153 -2.12 3.66 -21.01
N SER A 154 -3.21 4.06 -20.31
CA SER A 154 -4.47 4.45 -20.93
C SER A 154 -4.45 5.90 -21.42
N GLY A 155 -5.10 6.16 -22.54
CA GLY A 155 -5.40 7.51 -23.04
C GLY A 155 -6.51 8.18 -22.22
N TRP A 156 -7.13 9.21 -22.80
CA TRP A 156 -8.36 9.78 -22.27
C TRP A 156 -9.50 8.76 -22.41
N THR A 157 -10.15 8.44 -21.29
CA THR A 157 -11.31 7.54 -21.23
C THR A 157 -12.44 8.23 -20.47
N THR A 158 -13.68 7.87 -20.76
CA THR A 158 -14.83 8.42 -20.02
C THR A 158 -14.85 7.78 -18.62
N GLY A 159 -14.72 8.61 -17.61
CA GLY A 159 -14.77 8.24 -16.21
C GLY A 159 -16.10 8.56 -15.54
N LEU A 160 -16.05 8.81 -14.23
CA LEU A 160 -17.22 9.17 -13.43
C LEU A 160 -17.89 10.45 -13.98
N ASP A 161 -19.23 10.51 -13.90
CA ASP A 161 -20.05 11.63 -14.36
C ASP A 161 -19.87 12.00 -15.84
N ASN A 162 -19.45 11.03 -16.68
CA ASN A 162 -19.13 11.21 -18.09
C ASN A 162 -18.02 12.23 -18.36
N VAL A 163 -17.15 12.49 -17.39
CA VAL A 163 -15.98 13.35 -17.56
C VAL A 163 -14.82 12.52 -18.11
N GLN A 164 -14.07 13.08 -19.08
CA GLN A 164 -12.88 12.42 -19.59
C GLN A 164 -11.77 12.45 -18.52
N GLU A 165 -11.18 11.30 -18.28
CA GLU A 165 -10.08 11.12 -17.31
C GLU A 165 -8.89 10.46 -18.00
N LYS A 166 -7.67 10.78 -17.54
CA LYS A 166 -6.43 10.21 -18.06
C LYS A 166 -5.50 9.83 -16.91
N ALA A 167 -4.99 8.60 -16.95
CA ALA A 167 -3.94 8.14 -16.05
C ALA A 167 -2.64 8.94 -16.30
N LEU A 168 -2.04 9.48 -15.24
CA LEU A 168 -0.85 10.32 -15.32
C LEU A 168 0.43 9.50 -15.18
N ASN A 169 1.49 9.99 -15.83
CA ASN A 169 2.85 9.63 -15.46
C ASN A 169 3.22 10.34 -14.16
N GLY A 170 4.21 9.81 -13.45
CA GLY A 170 4.68 10.47 -12.24
C GLY A 170 5.77 9.71 -11.54
N GLN A 171 6.22 10.25 -10.45
CA GLN A 171 7.25 9.65 -9.60
C GLN A 171 7.02 10.00 -8.14
N ASP A 172 7.52 9.15 -7.25
CA ASP A 172 7.65 9.47 -5.83
C ASP A 172 8.99 9.00 -5.27
N ILE A 173 9.44 9.72 -4.26
CA ILE A 173 10.59 9.36 -3.42
C ILE A 173 10.10 9.35 -1.98
N GLU A 174 10.41 8.29 -1.25
CA GLU A 174 10.08 8.16 0.16
C GLU A 174 11.32 7.82 0.98
N VAL A 175 11.44 8.48 2.12
CA VAL A 175 12.38 8.13 3.18
C VAL A 175 11.61 7.86 4.47
N GLY A 176 12.01 6.84 5.20
CA GLY A 176 11.39 6.49 6.48
C GLY A 176 12.42 6.10 7.52
N ALA A 177 12.09 6.30 8.80
CA ALA A 177 12.89 5.85 9.92
C ALA A 177 12.02 5.66 11.17
N PRO A 178 12.36 4.73 12.07
CA PRO A 178 11.73 4.68 13.38
C PRO A 178 12.02 5.97 14.17
N LEU A 179 11.13 6.34 15.07
CA LEU A 179 11.45 7.41 16.02
C LEU A 179 12.56 6.94 16.99
N PRO A 180 13.45 7.84 17.42
CA PRO A 180 14.50 7.50 18.37
C PRO A 180 13.93 6.80 19.61
N TYR A 181 14.53 5.70 20.04
CA TYR A 181 14.10 4.85 21.17
C TYR A 181 12.76 4.11 21.00
N LEU A 182 12.05 4.29 19.86
CA LEU A 182 10.74 3.69 19.59
C LEU A 182 10.76 2.85 18.28
N PRO A 183 11.40 1.67 18.27
CA PRO A 183 11.59 0.88 17.05
C PRO A 183 10.27 0.39 16.43
N TRP A 184 9.20 0.32 17.22
CA TRP A 184 7.85 -0.06 16.77
C TRP A 184 7.09 1.07 16.05
N THR A 185 7.73 2.22 15.82
CA THR A 185 7.17 3.34 15.04
C THR A 185 7.89 3.48 13.71
N ASN A 186 7.27 4.18 12.76
CA ASN A 186 7.92 4.61 11.53
C ASN A 186 7.44 6.00 11.15
N PHE A 187 8.32 6.97 11.12
CA PHE A 187 8.07 8.27 10.51
C PHE A 187 8.50 8.22 9.06
N SER A 188 7.65 8.68 8.14
CA SER A 188 7.97 8.75 6.72
C SER A 188 7.73 10.14 6.13
N TYR A 189 8.54 10.47 5.15
CA TYR A 189 8.41 11.62 4.29
C TYR A 189 8.44 11.14 2.85
N ARG A 190 7.41 11.48 2.07
CA ARG A 190 7.29 11.18 0.64
C ARG A 190 7.12 12.49 -0.12
N SER A 191 7.90 12.68 -1.18
CA SER A 191 7.70 13.75 -2.17
C SER A 191 7.27 13.13 -3.48
N PHE A 192 6.30 13.72 -4.16
CA PHE A 192 5.73 13.19 -5.40
C PHE A 192 5.53 14.28 -6.45
N GLN A 193 5.55 13.84 -7.72
CA GLN A 193 5.21 14.66 -8.87
C GLN A 193 4.44 13.82 -9.88
N TRP A 194 3.36 14.38 -10.42
CA TRP A 194 2.55 13.81 -11.49
C TRP A 194 2.50 14.78 -12.66
N ASP A 195 2.82 14.29 -13.86
CA ASP A 195 2.93 15.11 -15.06
C ASP A 195 1.54 15.53 -15.55
N GLY A 196 1.27 16.81 -15.65
CA GLY A 196 0.02 17.31 -16.18
C GLY A 196 -0.18 16.92 -17.64
N ALA A 197 -1.38 16.47 -17.99
CA ALA A 197 -1.75 16.12 -19.36
C ALA A 197 -2.29 17.32 -20.13
N SER A 198 -2.11 17.33 -21.45
CA SER A 198 -2.69 18.34 -22.38
C SER A 198 -2.34 19.80 -22.02
N GLY A 199 -1.13 20.01 -21.47
CA GLY A 199 -0.65 21.37 -21.11
C GLY A 199 -1.12 21.87 -19.74
N ALA A 200 -1.76 21.03 -18.94
CA ALA A 200 -2.02 21.34 -17.53
C ALA A 200 -0.71 21.35 -16.73
N ALA A 201 -0.69 22.10 -15.63
CA ALA A 201 0.43 22.11 -14.71
C ALA A 201 0.62 20.73 -14.05
N ASP A 202 1.86 20.39 -13.74
CA ASP A 202 2.18 19.20 -12.92
C ASP A 202 1.57 19.37 -11.53
N LEU A 203 1.11 18.27 -10.97
CA LEU A 203 0.77 18.19 -9.56
C LEU A 203 2.01 17.74 -8.79
N LYS A 204 2.42 18.53 -7.80
CA LYS A 204 3.51 18.22 -6.89
C LYS A 204 3.00 18.30 -5.47
N GLY A 205 3.66 17.60 -4.57
CA GLY A 205 3.33 17.67 -3.17
C GLY A 205 4.22 16.78 -2.33
N ASP A 206 3.96 16.86 -1.03
CA ASP A 206 4.68 16.12 -0.01
C ASP A 206 3.68 15.45 0.94
N GLU A 207 4.06 14.29 1.45
CA GLU A 207 3.31 13.56 2.47
C GLU A 207 4.22 13.25 3.64
N ILE A 208 3.74 13.55 4.84
CA ILE A 208 4.37 13.11 6.08
C ILE A 208 3.43 12.16 6.79
N SER A 209 3.95 11.08 7.34
CA SER A 209 3.15 10.17 8.16
C SER A 209 3.93 9.61 9.35
N LEU A 210 3.17 9.17 10.34
CA LEU A 210 3.65 8.44 11.50
C LEU A 210 2.83 7.18 11.65
N GLU A 211 3.48 6.04 11.52
CA GLU A 211 2.92 4.72 11.74
C GLU A 211 3.35 4.19 13.11
N ALA A 212 2.41 3.59 13.83
CA ALA A 212 2.65 2.81 15.03
C ALA A 212 2.29 1.34 14.75
N LYS A 213 3.22 0.43 14.95
CA LYS A 213 3.08 -1.00 14.69
C LYS A 213 2.76 -1.74 15.97
N PHE A 214 1.67 -2.50 15.94
CA PHE A 214 1.21 -3.33 17.04
C PHE A 214 1.12 -4.78 16.59
N SER A 215 1.02 -5.68 17.55
CA SER A 215 0.80 -7.09 17.22
C SER A 215 -0.51 -7.27 16.43
N GLY A 216 -0.40 -7.60 15.15
CA GLY A 216 -1.51 -7.89 14.25
C GLY A 216 -2.22 -6.67 13.64
N PHE A 217 -1.84 -5.44 13.99
CA PHE A 217 -2.36 -4.24 13.32
C PHE A 217 -1.42 -3.04 13.44
N ASN A 218 -1.51 -2.14 12.47
CA ASN A 218 -0.78 -0.87 12.45
C ASN A 218 -1.78 0.28 12.37
N VAL A 219 -1.41 1.40 12.97
CA VAL A 219 -2.16 2.67 12.88
C VAL A 219 -1.23 3.72 12.30
N GLU A 220 -1.64 4.34 11.21
CA GLU A 220 -0.90 5.40 10.53
C GLU A 220 -1.75 6.67 10.48
N VAL A 221 -1.15 7.79 10.84
CA VAL A 221 -1.72 9.13 10.65
C VAL A 221 -0.78 9.94 9.78
N GLY A 222 -1.33 10.73 8.89
CA GLY A 222 -0.49 11.52 7.99
C GLY A 222 -1.21 12.72 7.43
N LYS A 223 -0.41 13.57 6.80
CA LYS A 223 -0.88 14.73 6.05
C LYS A 223 -0.17 14.75 4.70
N ARG A 224 -0.98 14.92 3.66
CA ARG A 224 -0.54 15.21 2.30
C ARG A 224 -0.81 16.66 1.98
N SER A 225 0.23 17.38 1.59
CA SER A 225 0.16 18.76 1.14
C SER A 225 0.41 18.80 -0.36
N ASN A 226 -0.48 19.46 -1.08
CA ASN A 226 -0.44 19.53 -2.53
C ASN A 226 -0.13 20.96 -2.97
N ASP A 227 0.70 21.12 -4.00
CA ASP A 227 0.93 22.40 -4.65
C ASP A 227 -0.28 22.80 -5.51
N GLY A 228 -0.50 24.10 -5.66
CA GLY A 228 -1.52 24.64 -6.55
C GLY A 228 -2.93 24.66 -5.96
N THR A 229 -3.92 24.20 -6.73
CA THR A 229 -5.34 24.27 -6.37
C THR A 229 -5.91 22.97 -5.78
N THR A 230 -5.11 21.91 -5.71
CA THR A 230 -5.52 20.65 -5.08
C THR A 230 -5.48 20.79 -3.57
N GLU A 231 -6.55 20.38 -2.90
CA GLU A 231 -6.66 20.52 -1.45
C GLU A 231 -5.71 19.58 -0.72
N ASP A 232 -5.23 20.01 0.45
CA ASP A 232 -4.48 19.16 1.38
C ASP A 232 -5.41 18.10 1.96
N ASN A 233 -4.85 16.94 2.30
CA ASN A 233 -5.58 15.82 2.90
C ASN A 233 -4.86 15.32 4.15
N GLU A 234 -5.57 15.25 5.28
CA GLU A 234 -5.13 14.55 6.47
C GLU A 234 -5.80 13.19 6.51
N PHE A 235 -5.07 12.14 6.86
CA PHE A 235 -5.61 10.78 6.82
C PHE A 235 -5.29 9.99 8.08
N LEU A 236 -6.18 9.05 8.38
CA LEU A 236 -5.99 7.96 9.32
C LEU A 236 -6.13 6.64 8.57
N LYS A 237 -5.15 5.75 8.73
CA LYS A 237 -5.18 4.41 8.14
C LYS A 237 -4.97 3.36 9.23
N ILE A 238 -5.77 2.32 9.19
CA ILE A 238 -5.63 1.14 10.05
C ILE A 238 -5.39 -0.06 9.15
N THR A 239 -4.31 -0.78 9.40
CA THR A 239 -3.94 -1.99 8.67
C THR A 239 -3.92 -3.17 9.62
N TRP A 240 -4.67 -4.22 9.31
CA TRP A 240 -4.59 -5.52 9.98
C TRP A 240 -3.65 -6.40 9.17
N THR A 241 -2.63 -6.92 9.84
CA THR A 241 -1.63 -7.80 9.23
C THR A 241 -1.82 -9.21 9.78
N CYS A 242 -2.01 -10.15 8.86
CA CYS A 242 -1.99 -11.57 9.18
C CYS A 242 -0.60 -12.13 8.91
N CYS A 243 -0.26 -13.16 9.64
CA CYS A 243 0.82 -14.09 9.30
C CYS A 243 2.24 -13.55 9.50
N SER A 244 2.41 -12.31 9.96
CA SER A 244 3.69 -11.82 10.46
C SER A 244 4.06 -12.57 11.73
N LYS A 245 5.25 -13.18 11.74
CA LYS A 245 5.77 -13.90 12.90
C LYS A 245 6.40 -12.98 13.93
N ASP A 246 6.68 -11.75 13.53
CA ASP A 246 7.43 -10.81 14.34
C ASP A 246 6.46 -9.86 15.03
N GLN A 247 6.33 -10.05 16.34
CA GLN A 247 5.69 -9.10 17.23
C GLN A 247 6.77 -8.10 17.62
N GLU A 248 6.73 -6.89 17.06
CA GLU A 248 7.56 -5.82 17.62
C GLU A 248 7.12 -5.59 19.07
N GLU A 249 8.04 -5.76 20.01
CA GLU A 249 7.77 -5.47 21.40
C GLU A 249 7.56 -3.95 21.56
N ILE A 250 6.36 -3.59 22.00
CA ILE A 250 6.03 -2.20 22.31
C ILE A 250 6.82 -1.83 23.57
N GLY A 251 7.83 -0.99 23.41
CA GLY A 251 8.69 -0.58 24.51
C GLY A 251 9.60 0.58 24.11
N ILE A 252 10.32 1.08 25.08
CA ILE A 252 11.36 2.08 24.88
C ILE A 252 12.68 1.34 24.83
N SER A 253 13.40 1.48 23.71
CA SER A 253 14.73 0.89 23.53
C SER A 253 15.78 1.63 24.37
N ASP A 254 16.81 0.94 24.82
CA ASP A 254 17.94 1.54 25.52
C ASP A 254 18.83 2.41 24.61
N THR A 255 18.69 2.26 23.30
CA THR A 255 19.44 3.03 22.29
C THR A 255 18.51 3.70 21.31
N ALA A 256 18.87 4.91 20.87
CA ALA A 256 18.07 5.68 19.91
C ALA A 256 17.88 4.90 18.60
N TYR A 257 18.93 4.26 18.11
CA TYR A 257 18.95 3.44 16.93
C TYR A 257 19.87 2.25 17.14
N LYS A 258 19.46 1.09 16.63
CA LYS A 258 20.25 -0.14 16.64
C LYS A 258 20.13 -0.81 15.27
N LEU A 259 21.27 -0.97 14.60
CA LEU A 259 21.31 -1.71 13.36
C LEU A 259 21.20 -3.22 13.67
N THR A 260 20.12 -3.83 13.21
CA THR A 260 19.81 -5.25 13.40
C THR A 260 19.49 -5.90 12.07
N SER A 261 19.44 -7.23 12.03
CA SER A 261 18.98 -7.97 10.85
C SER A 261 17.57 -7.53 10.45
N VAL A 262 17.33 -7.43 9.14
CA VAL A 262 16.02 -7.20 8.50
C VAL A 262 15.59 -8.40 7.65
N ALA A 263 16.08 -9.60 7.98
CA ALA A 263 15.73 -10.83 7.28
C ALA A 263 14.23 -11.18 7.37
N ASP A 264 13.57 -10.75 8.43
CA ASP A 264 12.11 -10.80 8.64
C ASP A 264 11.33 -9.94 7.63
N GLN A 265 11.94 -8.88 7.13
CA GLN A 265 11.33 -7.93 6.19
C GLN A 265 11.44 -8.37 4.71
N LYS A 266 11.96 -9.58 4.42
CA LYS A 266 12.12 -10.08 3.04
C LYS A 266 10.87 -10.00 2.19
N PHE A 267 9.72 -10.21 2.82
CA PHE A 267 8.41 -10.27 2.15
C PHE A 267 7.43 -9.20 2.65
N VAL A 268 7.93 -8.11 3.26
CA VAL A 268 7.07 -6.94 3.50
C VAL A 268 6.55 -6.40 2.16
N LYS A 269 5.41 -5.75 2.18
CA LYS A 269 4.84 -5.13 0.98
C LYS A 269 5.80 -4.12 0.36
N VAL A 270 5.69 -3.93 -0.95
CA VAL A 270 6.30 -2.80 -1.64
C VAL A 270 5.46 -1.56 -1.37
N GLU A 271 6.08 -0.50 -0.83
CA GLU A 271 5.43 0.78 -0.61
C GLU A 271 5.49 1.62 -1.88
N ARG A 272 4.32 2.03 -2.37
CA ARG A 272 4.14 2.78 -3.61
C ARG A 272 2.74 3.42 -3.66
N GLN A 273 2.51 4.32 -4.60
CA GLN A 273 1.16 4.80 -4.88
C GLN A 273 0.35 3.68 -5.58
N ASN A 274 -0.64 3.11 -4.91
CA ASN A 274 -1.43 1.98 -5.42
C ASN A 274 -2.63 2.42 -6.26
N LEU A 275 -3.32 3.49 -5.88
CA LEU A 275 -4.40 4.05 -6.70
C LEU A 275 -3.81 4.78 -7.92
N ILE A 276 -4.50 4.68 -9.07
CA ILE A 276 -4.08 5.36 -10.30
C ILE A 276 -4.41 6.83 -10.18
N VAL A 277 -3.39 7.68 -10.21
CA VAL A 277 -3.57 9.14 -10.23
C VAL A 277 -4.01 9.58 -11.61
N LYS A 278 -5.09 10.35 -11.67
CA LYS A 278 -5.78 10.73 -12.91
C LYS A 278 -6.06 12.22 -12.94
N GLN A 279 -6.02 12.79 -14.15
CA GLN A 279 -6.49 14.14 -14.43
C GLN A 279 -7.85 14.10 -15.11
N LYS A 280 -8.77 14.99 -14.71
CA LYS A 280 -10.05 15.24 -15.39
C LYS A 280 -9.87 16.32 -16.47
N GLU A 281 -10.50 16.14 -17.63
CA GLU A 281 -10.33 17.06 -18.79
C GLU A 281 -10.71 18.50 -18.51
N MET A 282 -11.73 18.76 -17.72
CA MET A 282 -12.28 20.11 -17.46
C MET A 282 -11.88 20.67 -16.10
N SER A 283 -11.01 20.02 -15.37
CA SER A 283 -10.61 20.46 -14.04
C SER A 283 -9.09 20.43 -13.87
N PHE A 284 -8.57 21.40 -13.12
CA PHE A 284 -7.20 21.33 -12.62
C PHE A 284 -7.07 20.37 -11.43
N SER A 285 -8.12 19.64 -11.08
CA SER A 285 -8.11 18.69 -9.98
C SER A 285 -7.57 17.33 -10.42
N VAL A 286 -6.78 16.72 -9.57
CA VAL A 286 -6.22 15.38 -9.73
C VAL A 286 -6.82 14.47 -8.67
N ILE A 287 -7.18 13.24 -9.05
CA ILE A 287 -7.83 12.23 -8.19
C ILE A 287 -7.02 10.94 -8.16
N GLY A 288 -7.20 10.14 -7.13
CA GLY A 288 -6.52 8.84 -6.99
C GLY A 288 -5.34 8.86 -6.02
N PHE A 289 -5.46 9.61 -4.96
CA PHE A 289 -4.45 9.69 -3.89
C PHE A 289 -4.78 8.76 -2.74
#